data_e32c300d5b2ba06a2139c25be03c2d12
#
_entry.id   e32c300d5b2ba06a2139c25be03c2d12
#
_cell.length_a   1.000
_cell.length_b   1.000
_cell.length_c   1.000
_cell.angle_alpha   90.00
_cell.angle_beta   90.00
_cell.angle_gamma   90.00
#
_symmetry.space_group_name_H-M   'P 1'
#
loop_
_entity.id
_entity.type
_entity.pdbx_description
1 polymer ?
#
loop_
_entity_poly.entity_id
_entity_poly.type
_entity_poly.pdbx_seq_one_letter_code
_entity_poly.pdbx_strand_id
1 'polypeptide(L)'
;MSLYSGIPRYASFGRVNIKLERNRTMFENYLCINGKKTKLTDEQMRQLGITPVESEIAKMSRISKAGEAADYYNVHDTIVVDGITFEIVGIGHDIDASTGRRNTITLRQVDHLKKSTINSTYCPNGFAFSELDKSLVHSPQNWIPESILPYVRTVLKEYVTYDGIIKVMQRKLWVFSESEMFGSAIYAPAEDGKRYEAFATRKDRIVFRENGSTSFWLRSAAVDSGTFCMIDEFGGADYNPANHPYGVALGFCI
;
A
#
# COMPACT_ATOMS: atom_id res chain seq x y z
N MET A 1 -14.95 -6.96 32.97
CA MET A 1 -16.31 -7.46 32.80
C MET A 1 -17.19 -6.29 32.38
N SER A 2 -17.51 -6.14 31.12
CA SER A 2 -18.61 -5.29 30.64
C SER A 2 -19.10 -5.92 29.34
N LEU A 3 -20.30 -6.49 29.46
CA LEU A 3 -21.07 -7.11 28.39
C LEU A 3 -21.75 -6.00 27.57
N TYR A 4 -21.27 -5.72 26.37
CA TYR A 4 -22.09 -5.03 25.39
C TYR A 4 -22.85 -6.06 24.57
N SER A 5 -24.05 -6.37 25.00
CA SER A 5 -25.05 -7.10 24.23
C SER A 5 -25.54 -6.23 23.08
N GLY A 6 -25.09 -6.54 21.87
CA GLY A 6 -25.65 -5.93 20.65
C GLY A 6 -27.09 -6.41 20.45
N ILE A 7 -28.05 -5.58 20.81
CA ILE A 7 -29.48 -5.82 20.53
C ILE A 7 -29.71 -5.64 19.03
N PRO A 8 -30.22 -6.63 18.30
CA PRO A 8 -30.62 -6.45 16.91
C PRO A 8 -31.81 -5.49 16.87
N ARG A 9 -31.67 -4.33 16.24
CA ARG A 9 -32.80 -3.44 15.98
C ARG A 9 -33.60 -3.99 14.81
N TYR A 10 -34.84 -4.37 15.07
CA TYR A 10 -35.82 -4.71 14.05
C TYR A 10 -36.67 -3.48 13.76
N ALA A 11 -36.72 -3.07 12.50
CA ALA A 11 -37.74 -2.15 12.02
C ALA A 11 -38.71 -2.97 11.16
N SER A 12 -40.00 -2.95 11.47
CA SER A 12 -41.00 -3.61 10.65
C SER A 12 -41.74 -2.58 9.79
N PHE A 13 -41.57 -2.68 8.51
CA PHE A 13 -42.42 -2.02 7.53
C PHE A 13 -43.23 -3.10 6.81
N GLY A 14 -44.50 -3.29 7.23
CA GLY A 14 -45.35 -4.30 6.67
C GLY A 14 -44.83 -5.74 6.88
N ARG A 15 -45.09 -6.67 5.96
CA ARG A 15 -44.70 -8.08 6.05
C ARG A 15 -43.21 -8.33 5.60
N VAL A 16 -42.34 -7.34 5.60
CA VAL A 16 -40.95 -7.45 5.18
C VAL A 16 -40.05 -7.58 6.41
N ASN A 17 -39.39 -8.74 6.57
CA ASN A 17 -38.37 -8.90 7.61
C ASN A 17 -37.06 -8.22 7.18
N ILE A 18 -36.73 -7.09 7.81
CA ILE A 18 -35.51 -6.36 7.60
C ILE A 18 -34.58 -6.67 8.79
N LYS A 19 -33.43 -7.25 8.52
CA LYS A 19 -32.40 -7.51 9.52
C LYS A 19 -31.09 -6.82 9.10
N LEU A 20 -30.57 -5.99 9.97
CA LEU A 20 -29.22 -5.46 9.84
C LEU A 20 -28.23 -6.48 10.40
N GLU A 21 -27.39 -7.03 9.55
CA GLU A 21 -26.31 -7.93 9.96
C GLU A 21 -24.99 -7.22 9.87
N ARG A 22 -24.23 -7.21 10.96
CA ARG A 22 -22.87 -6.71 11.05
C ARG A 22 -21.92 -7.89 11.00
N ASN A 23 -21.05 -7.93 9.99
CA ASN A 23 -19.98 -8.90 9.99
C ASN A 23 -18.88 -8.44 10.97
N ARG A 24 -18.55 -9.26 11.98
CA ARG A 24 -17.57 -8.93 13.02
C ARG A 24 -16.13 -8.93 12.51
N THR A 25 -15.86 -9.53 11.36
CA THR A 25 -14.52 -9.66 10.76
C THR A 25 -14.25 -8.70 9.60
N MET A 26 -15.31 -8.17 8.99
CA MET A 26 -15.20 -7.12 7.98
C MET A 26 -16.23 -6.06 8.35
N PHE A 27 -15.84 -4.81 8.59
CA PHE A 27 -16.71 -3.69 8.99
C PHE A 27 -17.77 -3.32 7.94
N GLU A 28 -18.40 -4.33 7.35
CA GLU A 28 -19.42 -4.21 6.31
C GLU A 28 -20.81 -4.31 6.89
N ASN A 29 -21.69 -3.39 6.52
CA ASN A 29 -23.09 -3.39 6.90
C ASN A 29 -23.93 -3.92 5.73
N TYR A 30 -24.77 -4.91 6.02
CA TYR A 30 -25.67 -5.50 5.07
C TYR A 30 -27.12 -5.29 5.49
N LEU A 31 -27.95 -4.95 4.53
CA LEU A 31 -29.40 -5.04 4.66
C LEU A 31 -29.82 -6.44 4.21
N CYS A 32 -30.49 -7.18 5.10
CA CYS A 32 -31.05 -8.49 4.77
C CYS A 32 -32.54 -8.34 4.60
N ILE A 33 -33.06 -8.51 3.38
CA ILE A 33 -34.49 -8.47 3.06
C ILE A 33 -34.86 -9.85 2.51
N ASN A 34 -35.78 -10.54 3.18
CA ASN A 34 -36.23 -11.88 2.78
C ASN A 34 -35.05 -12.85 2.50
N GLY A 35 -34.05 -12.83 3.35
CA GLY A 35 -32.84 -13.68 3.23
C GLY A 35 -31.81 -13.25 2.20
N LYS A 36 -32.09 -12.22 1.40
CA LYS A 36 -31.10 -11.68 0.44
C LYS A 36 -30.27 -10.58 1.10
N LYS A 37 -28.96 -10.78 1.15
CA LYS A 37 -28.01 -9.80 1.69
C LYS A 37 -27.63 -8.79 0.60
N THR A 38 -27.74 -7.50 0.92
CA THR A 38 -27.30 -6.40 0.07
C THR A 38 -26.39 -5.51 0.88
N LYS A 39 -25.15 -5.29 0.40
CA LYS A 39 -24.20 -4.37 1.02
C LYS A 39 -24.72 -2.94 0.90
N LEU A 40 -24.73 -2.20 2.02
CA LEU A 40 -25.16 -0.81 2.05
C LEU A 40 -23.97 0.12 1.83
N THR A 41 -24.15 1.14 1.02
CA THR A 41 -23.24 2.27 0.96
C THR A 41 -23.40 3.18 2.19
N ASP A 42 -22.40 4.00 2.49
CA ASP A 42 -22.46 4.97 3.60
C ASP A 42 -23.63 5.94 3.45
N GLU A 43 -23.94 6.34 2.22
CA GLU A 43 -25.08 7.21 1.95
C GLU A 43 -26.42 6.52 2.24
N GLN A 44 -26.57 5.27 1.82
CA GLN A 44 -27.76 4.48 2.14
C GLN A 44 -27.92 4.24 3.65
N MET A 45 -26.80 4.05 4.36
CA MET A 45 -26.83 3.95 5.82
C MET A 45 -27.30 5.25 6.48
N ARG A 46 -26.78 6.42 6.04
CA ARG A 46 -27.24 7.73 6.54
C ARG A 46 -28.71 7.96 6.31
N GLN A 47 -29.23 7.61 5.11
CA GLN A 47 -30.65 7.72 4.79
C GLN A 47 -31.51 6.85 5.70
N LEU A 48 -30.98 5.73 6.19
CA LEU A 48 -31.64 4.84 7.16
C LEU A 48 -31.41 5.28 8.63
N GLY A 49 -30.77 6.42 8.86
CA GLY A 49 -30.44 6.90 10.21
C GLY A 49 -29.35 6.07 10.91
N ILE A 50 -28.56 5.32 10.13
CA ILE A 50 -27.47 4.49 10.63
C ILE A 50 -26.19 5.27 10.45
N THR A 51 -25.45 5.50 11.53
CA THR A 51 -24.09 6.09 11.43
C THR A 51 -23.14 5.05 10.85
N PRO A 52 -22.52 5.32 9.67
CA PRO A 52 -21.49 4.45 9.13
C PRO A 52 -20.33 4.33 10.11
N VAL A 53 -19.77 3.13 10.25
CA VAL A 53 -18.52 2.96 11.01
C VAL A 53 -17.38 3.34 10.10
N GLU A 54 -16.58 4.32 10.52
CA GLU A 54 -15.37 4.72 9.81
C GLU A 54 -14.45 3.50 9.68
N SER A 55 -14.02 3.15 8.46
CA SER A 55 -13.05 2.10 8.24
C SER A 55 -11.68 2.54 8.79
N GLU A 56 -10.83 1.58 9.17
CA GLU A 56 -9.50 1.92 9.70
C GLU A 56 -8.70 2.76 8.69
N ILE A 57 -8.78 2.43 7.39
CA ILE A 57 -8.08 3.19 6.34
C ILE A 57 -8.63 4.62 6.20
N ALA A 58 -9.93 4.84 6.37
CA ALA A 58 -10.54 6.17 6.36
C ALA A 58 -10.08 6.98 7.57
N LYS A 59 -10.05 6.36 8.74
CA LYS A 59 -9.54 6.96 9.98
C LYS A 59 -8.06 7.34 9.84
N MET A 60 -7.23 6.44 9.32
CA MET A 60 -5.81 6.74 9.02
C MET A 60 -5.67 7.95 8.10
N SER A 61 -6.46 8.00 7.02
CA SER A 61 -6.44 9.13 6.07
C SER A 61 -6.81 10.45 6.74
N ARG A 62 -7.81 10.46 7.60
CA ARG A 62 -8.23 11.67 8.34
C ARG A 62 -7.14 12.14 9.31
N ILE A 63 -6.58 11.23 10.10
CA ILE A 63 -5.52 11.51 11.07
C ILE A 63 -4.24 11.98 10.36
N SER A 64 -3.87 11.32 9.26
CA SER A 64 -2.72 11.69 8.43
C SER A 64 -2.88 13.11 7.87
N LYS A 65 -4.04 13.45 7.31
CA LYS A 65 -4.33 14.80 6.79
C LYS A 65 -4.28 15.88 7.86
N ALA A 66 -4.68 15.55 9.09
CA ALA A 66 -4.55 16.46 10.24
C ALA A 66 -3.09 16.67 10.67
N GLY A 67 -2.18 15.80 10.28
CA GLY A 67 -0.77 15.84 10.71
C GLY A 67 -0.53 15.20 12.08
N GLU A 68 -1.49 14.42 12.56
CA GLU A 68 -1.51 13.81 13.91
C GLU A 68 -1.08 12.35 13.90
N ALA A 69 -0.57 11.83 12.77
CA ALA A 69 -0.34 10.42 12.59
C ALA A 69 0.59 9.80 13.64
N ALA A 70 1.62 10.52 14.08
CA ALA A 70 2.56 10.05 15.08
C ALA A 70 1.97 9.93 16.51
N ASP A 71 0.81 10.54 16.76
CA ASP A 71 0.11 10.44 18.05
C ASP A 71 -0.74 9.16 18.15
N TYR A 72 -1.03 8.51 17.01
CA TYR A 72 -1.94 7.38 16.91
C TYR A 72 -1.31 6.09 16.37
N TYR A 73 -0.23 6.19 15.62
CA TYR A 73 0.40 5.07 14.91
C TYR A 73 1.91 5.06 15.09
N ASN A 74 2.48 3.86 15.03
CA ASN A 74 3.92 3.66 15.08
C ASN A 74 4.41 2.98 13.79
N VAL A 75 5.68 3.19 13.48
CA VAL A 75 6.36 2.37 12.46
C VAL A 75 6.32 0.91 12.89
N HIS A 76 6.11 -0.01 11.97
CA HIS A 76 5.84 -1.45 12.13
C HIS A 76 4.42 -1.82 12.60
N ASP A 77 3.54 -0.86 12.91
CA ASP A 77 2.12 -1.20 13.05
C ASP A 77 1.59 -1.79 11.74
N THR A 78 0.68 -2.76 11.85
CA THR A 78 0.09 -3.42 10.68
C THR A 78 -1.42 -3.23 10.63
N ILE A 79 -1.94 -3.13 9.42
CA ILE A 79 -3.37 -3.14 9.14
C ILE A 79 -3.70 -4.23 8.12
N VAL A 80 -4.88 -4.81 8.24
CA VAL A 80 -5.40 -5.79 7.27
C VAL A 80 -6.60 -5.20 6.57
N VAL A 81 -6.54 -5.11 5.25
CA VAL A 81 -7.63 -4.62 4.40
C VAL A 81 -7.90 -5.65 3.32
N ASP A 82 -9.14 -6.13 3.25
CA ASP A 82 -9.60 -7.16 2.31
C ASP A 82 -8.69 -8.41 2.28
N GLY A 83 -8.17 -8.80 3.47
CA GLY A 83 -7.31 -9.97 3.66
C GLY A 83 -5.83 -9.76 3.31
N ILE A 84 -5.44 -8.56 2.89
CA ILE A 84 -4.04 -8.20 2.60
C ILE A 84 -3.48 -7.40 3.77
N THR A 85 -2.28 -7.77 4.22
CA THR A 85 -1.57 -7.10 5.31
C THR A 85 -0.67 -5.99 4.77
N PHE A 86 -0.78 -4.82 5.40
CA PHE A 86 0.07 -3.66 5.14
C PHE A 86 0.76 -3.23 6.43
N GLU A 87 2.02 -2.88 6.32
CA GLU A 87 2.86 -2.39 7.42
C GLU A 87 3.13 -0.90 7.26
N ILE A 88 3.08 -0.13 8.35
CA ILE A 88 3.51 1.26 8.37
C ILE A 88 5.03 1.29 8.36
N VAL A 89 5.61 1.82 7.27
CA VAL A 89 7.07 1.90 7.11
C VAL A 89 7.63 3.30 7.35
N GLY A 90 6.76 4.31 7.37
CA GLY A 90 7.16 5.68 7.65
C GLY A 90 5.97 6.59 7.97
N ILE A 91 6.19 7.53 8.87
CA ILE A 91 5.23 8.59 9.23
C ILE A 91 5.91 9.93 8.94
N GLY A 92 5.27 10.77 8.10
CA GLY A 92 5.85 12.04 7.69
C GLY A 92 7.10 11.91 6.80
N HIS A 93 7.32 10.76 6.19
CA HIS A 93 8.50 10.52 5.35
C HIS A 93 8.35 11.11 3.94
N ASP A 94 7.22 10.85 3.29
CA ASP A 94 6.97 11.25 1.91
C ASP A 94 6.35 12.65 1.79
N ILE A 95 6.62 13.30 0.66
CA ILE A 95 6.05 14.61 0.33
C ILE A 95 4.78 14.40 -0.49
N ASP A 96 3.65 14.84 0.02
CA ASP A 96 2.40 14.92 -0.74
C ASP A 96 2.56 15.88 -1.90
N ALA A 97 2.31 15.41 -3.12
CA ALA A 97 2.52 16.19 -4.33
C ALA A 97 1.54 17.37 -4.48
N SER A 98 0.37 17.31 -3.83
CA SER A 98 -0.65 18.36 -3.90
C SER A 98 -0.45 19.48 -2.89
N THR A 99 0.13 19.15 -1.71
CA THR A 99 0.25 20.10 -0.60
C THR A 99 1.70 20.49 -0.28
N GLY A 100 2.68 19.72 -0.77
CA GLY A 100 4.10 19.87 -0.41
C GLY A 100 4.42 19.47 1.03
N ARG A 101 3.45 18.95 1.79
CA ARG A 101 3.62 18.60 3.21
C ARG A 101 4.07 17.14 3.38
N ARG A 102 4.70 16.89 4.54
CA ARG A 102 5.12 15.54 4.98
C ARG A 102 4.17 14.94 6.02
N ASN A 103 2.86 15.15 5.86
CA ASN A 103 1.84 14.60 6.75
C ASN A 103 1.23 13.31 6.17
N THR A 104 2.07 12.34 5.83
CA THR A 104 1.71 11.07 5.21
C THR A 104 1.97 9.91 6.15
N ILE A 105 1.17 8.85 6.02
CA ILE A 105 1.49 7.51 6.54
C ILE A 105 1.84 6.65 5.33
N THR A 106 3.05 6.13 5.28
CA THR A 106 3.50 5.25 4.21
C THR A 106 3.30 3.80 4.60
N LEU A 107 2.58 3.09 3.77
CA LEU A 107 2.26 1.67 3.92
C LEU A 107 3.05 0.84 2.91
N ARG A 108 3.54 -0.34 3.36
CA ARG A 108 4.13 -1.38 2.52
C ARG A 108 3.24 -2.62 2.51
N GLN A 109 2.97 -3.19 1.37
CA GLN A 109 2.37 -4.52 1.27
C GLN A 109 3.40 -5.58 1.71
N VAL A 110 3.05 -6.43 2.69
CA VAL A 110 3.97 -7.43 3.26
C VAL A 110 3.58 -8.87 2.95
N ASP A 111 2.37 -9.09 2.43
CA ASP A 111 1.90 -10.40 1.99
C ASP A 111 1.20 -10.33 0.62
N HIS A 112 0.78 -11.48 0.08
CA HIS A 112 0.06 -11.58 -1.20
C HIS A 112 0.77 -10.86 -2.38
N LEU A 113 2.12 -10.80 -2.37
CA LEU A 113 2.88 -10.13 -3.42
C LEU A 113 2.66 -10.80 -4.77
N LYS A 114 2.24 -10.02 -5.76
CA LYS A 114 2.21 -10.46 -7.16
C LYS A 114 3.63 -10.52 -7.71
N LYS A 115 3.90 -11.47 -8.59
CA LYS A 115 5.12 -11.50 -9.40
C LYS A 115 4.91 -10.70 -10.68
N SER A 116 5.90 -9.90 -11.05
CA SER A 116 5.95 -9.19 -12.32
C SER A 116 7.40 -9.00 -12.78
N THR A 117 7.59 -8.80 -14.04
CA THR A 117 8.81 -8.18 -14.60
C THR A 117 8.75 -6.67 -14.38
N ILE A 118 9.90 -6.00 -14.34
CA ILE A 118 9.94 -4.53 -14.44
C ILE A 118 9.58 -4.12 -15.87
N ASN A 119 10.22 -4.77 -16.85
CA ASN A 119 10.00 -4.53 -18.26
C ASN A 119 10.33 -5.79 -19.07
N SER A 120 9.65 -6.02 -20.20
CA SER A 120 9.92 -7.16 -21.08
C SER A 120 11.22 -7.04 -21.86
N THR A 121 11.69 -5.80 -22.05
CA THR A 121 12.90 -5.44 -22.76
C THR A 121 13.72 -4.41 -21.98
N TYR A 122 14.84 -3.96 -22.55
CA TYR A 122 15.64 -2.86 -21.99
C TYR A 122 14.81 -1.58 -21.78
N CYS A 123 14.94 -0.96 -20.62
CA CYS A 123 14.22 0.25 -20.22
C CYS A 123 15.19 1.40 -19.91
N PRO A 124 15.77 2.07 -20.94
CA PRO A 124 16.89 3.01 -20.78
C PRO A 124 16.54 4.24 -19.92
N ASN A 125 15.29 4.63 -19.90
CA ASN A 125 14.83 5.81 -19.16
C ASN A 125 14.49 5.55 -17.68
N GLY A 126 14.79 4.34 -17.17
CA GLY A 126 14.56 3.96 -15.79
C GLY A 126 13.11 3.59 -15.47
N PHE A 127 12.83 3.36 -14.19
CA PHE A 127 11.59 2.78 -13.70
C PHE A 127 10.32 3.50 -14.17
N ALA A 128 10.29 4.83 -14.18
CA ALA A 128 9.10 5.62 -14.53
C ALA A 128 8.57 5.40 -15.97
N PHE A 129 9.33 4.70 -16.82
CA PHE A 129 8.96 4.36 -18.18
C PHE A 129 8.71 2.86 -18.38
N SER A 130 8.87 2.07 -17.31
CA SER A 130 8.71 0.62 -17.34
C SER A 130 7.25 0.19 -17.54
N GLU A 131 7.06 -1.06 -17.95
CA GLU A 131 5.74 -1.70 -18.05
C GLU A 131 5.09 -1.85 -16.67
N LEU A 132 5.89 -2.17 -15.65
CA LEU A 132 5.41 -2.27 -14.27
C LEU A 132 4.87 -0.92 -13.77
N ASP A 133 5.65 0.16 -13.91
CA ASP A 133 5.21 1.49 -13.47
C ASP A 133 3.93 1.92 -14.21
N LYS A 134 3.85 1.70 -15.54
CA LYS A 134 2.63 1.96 -16.32
C LYS A 134 1.43 1.18 -15.78
N SER A 135 1.62 -0.08 -15.40
CA SER A 135 0.56 -0.90 -14.80
C SER A 135 0.10 -0.34 -13.44
N LEU A 136 1.03 0.11 -12.60
CA LEU A 136 0.72 0.74 -11.30
C LEU A 136 -0.07 2.05 -11.48
N VAL A 137 0.25 2.83 -12.52
CA VAL A 137 -0.41 4.11 -12.80
C VAL A 137 -1.81 3.93 -13.41
N HIS A 138 -1.93 3.04 -14.40
CA HIS A 138 -3.15 2.94 -15.20
C HIS A 138 -4.17 1.92 -14.66
N SER A 139 -3.73 0.97 -13.85
CA SER A 139 -4.59 -0.10 -13.32
C SER A 139 -4.28 -0.40 -11.83
N PRO A 140 -4.32 0.62 -10.95
CA PRO A 140 -3.95 0.45 -9.54
C PRO A 140 -4.84 -0.57 -8.80
N GLN A 141 -6.11 -0.75 -9.24
CA GLN A 141 -7.03 -1.75 -8.70
C GLN A 141 -6.55 -3.20 -8.90
N ASN A 142 -5.66 -3.41 -9.85
CA ASN A 142 -5.04 -4.73 -10.04
C ASN A 142 -3.97 -5.03 -8.97
N TRP A 143 -3.56 -4.05 -8.18
CA TRP A 143 -2.42 -4.14 -7.29
C TRP A 143 -2.77 -4.03 -5.81
N ILE A 144 -3.72 -3.18 -5.46
CA ILE A 144 -4.21 -3.01 -4.09
C ILE A 144 -5.75 -3.06 -4.07
N PRO A 145 -6.38 -3.33 -2.91
CA PRO A 145 -7.84 -3.31 -2.77
C PRO A 145 -8.47 -2.00 -3.23
N GLU A 146 -9.60 -2.10 -3.94
CA GLU A 146 -10.35 -0.92 -4.38
C GLU A 146 -10.83 -0.06 -3.21
N SER A 147 -11.09 -0.67 -2.05
CA SER A 147 -11.47 0.01 -0.81
C SER A 147 -10.42 0.98 -0.29
N ILE A 148 -9.13 0.80 -0.63
CA ILE A 148 -8.01 1.68 -0.27
C ILE A 148 -7.87 2.85 -1.24
N LEU A 149 -8.12 2.65 -2.54
CA LEU A 149 -7.80 3.60 -3.61
C LEU A 149 -8.30 5.04 -3.39
N PRO A 150 -9.51 5.29 -2.82
CA PRO A 150 -9.99 6.65 -2.55
C PRO A 150 -9.14 7.44 -1.55
N TYR A 151 -8.35 6.74 -0.73
CA TYR A 151 -7.54 7.34 0.32
C TYR A 151 -6.07 7.50 -0.07
N VAL A 152 -5.64 6.85 -1.16
CA VAL A 152 -4.25 6.89 -1.62
C VAL A 152 -3.88 8.26 -2.16
N ARG A 153 -2.85 8.84 -1.56
CA ARG A 153 -2.31 10.15 -1.93
C ARG A 153 -1.25 10.02 -3.02
N THR A 154 -1.13 11.06 -3.84
CA THR A 154 -0.03 11.18 -4.79
C THR A 154 1.16 11.80 -4.09
N VAL A 155 2.34 11.18 -4.16
CA VAL A 155 3.57 11.67 -3.55
C VAL A 155 4.69 11.84 -4.57
N LEU A 156 5.69 12.63 -4.21
CA LEU A 156 6.92 12.80 -4.98
C LEU A 156 7.87 11.65 -4.66
N LYS A 157 8.36 10.97 -5.70
CA LYS A 157 9.34 9.87 -5.57
C LYS A 157 10.51 10.12 -6.51
N GLU A 158 11.71 9.97 -5.99
CA GLU A 158 12.92 9.97 -6.79
C GLU A 158 13.15 8.60 -7.42
N TYR A 159 13.76 8.55 -8.58
CA TYR A 159 14.28 7.34 -9.21
C TYR A 159 15.55 7.66 -9.97
N VAL A 160 16.46 6.70 -10.05
CA VAL A 160 17.73 6.81 -10.75
C VAL A 160 17.66 6.10 -12.10
N THR A 161 18.27 6.69 -13.11
CA THR A 161 18.48 6.07 -14.42
C THR A 161 19.85 5.40 -14.47
N TYR A 162 20.13 4.55 -15.47
CA TYR A 162 21.42 3.82 -15.59
C TYR A 162 22.64 4.72 -15.70
N ASP A 163 22.47 5.96 -16.18
CA ASP A 163 23.52 6.97 -16.27
C ASP A 163 23.68 7.81 -15.00
N GLY A 164 23.00 7.43 -13.91
CA GLY A 164 23.13 8.08 -12.61
C GLY A 164 22.31 9.36 -12.45
N ILE A 165 21.44 9.68 -13.41
CA ILE A 165 20.62 10.87 -13.31
C ILE A 165 19.43 10.60 -12.37
N ILE A 166 19.30 11.43 -11.33
CA ILE A 166 18.14 11.41 -10.44
C ILE A 166 17.02 12.23 -11.07
N LYS A 167 15.83 11.63 -11.15
CA LYS A 167 14.61 12.25 -11.62
C LYS A 167 13.51 12.11 -10.59
N VAL A 168 12.48 12.96 -10.67
CA VAL A 168 11.33 12.94 -9.77
C VAL A 168 10.08 12.53 -10.56
N MET A 169 9.27 11.67 -9.96
CA MET A 169 7.97 11.25 -10.47
C MET A 169 6.87 11.47 -9.42
N GLN A 170 5.63 11.65 -9.84
CA GLN A 170 4.46 11.71 -8.98
C GLN A 170 3.72 10.37 -9.06
N ARG A 171 3.58 9.68 -7.94
CA ARG A 171 2.96 8.34 -7.92
C ARG A 171 2.01 8.16 -6.73
N LYS A 172 0.94 7.42 -6.98
CA LYS A 172 0.04 6.88 -5.96
C LYS A 172 0.57 5.55 -5.42
N LEU A 173 0.98 4.67 -6.31
CA LEU A 173 1.61 3.39 -6.00
C LEU A 173 3.02 3.40 -6.57
N TRP A 174 3.96 2.82 -5.85
CA TRP A 174 5.36 2.70 -6.30
C TRP A 174 6.01 1.44 -5.75
N VAL A 175 7.17 1.12 -6.31
CA VAL A 175 8.13 0.15 -5.77
C VAL A 175 9.23 0.93 -5.05
N PHE A 176 9.67 0.47 -3.89
CA PHE A 176 10.71 1.13 -3.11
C PHE A 176 12.04 1.20 -3.88
N SER A 177 12.88 2.18 -3.56
CA SER A 177 14.22 2.28 -4.12
C SER A 177 15.26 1.57 -3.24
N GLU A 178 16.46 1.38 -3.80
CA GLU A 178 17.59 0.82 -3.03
C GLU A 178 17.95 1.72 -1.86
N SER A 179 18.04 3.03 -2.07
CA SER A 179 18.34 3.99 -1.01
C SER A 179 17.24 4.07 0.05
N GLU A 180 15.98 3.89 -0.32
CA GLU A 180 14.87 3.81 0.64
C GLU A 180 14.93 2.57 1.53
N MET A 181 15.52 1.47 1.03
CA MET A 181 15.67 0.21 1.78
C MET A 181 16.96 0.17 2.60
N PHE A 182 18.09 0.68 2.07
CA PHE A 182 19.43 0.51 2.68
C PHE A 182 20.01 1.80 3.27
N GLY A 183 19.53 2.97 2.87
CA GLY A 183 20.06 4.28 3.26
C GLY A 183 21.20 4.77 2.37
N SER A 184 21.58 3.97 1.39
CA SER A 184 22.62 4.30 0.39
C SER A 184 22.39 3.50 -0.88
N ALA A 185 22.98 3.93 -1.98
CA ALA A 185 23.11 3.15 -3.19
C ALA A 185 24.19 2.07 -2.99
N ILE A 186 23.89 0.82 -3.38
CA ILE A 186 24.80 -0.34 -3.34
C ILE A 186 25.13 -0.76 -4.78
N TYR A 187 24.12 -1.01 -5.58
CA TYR A 187 24.20 -1.36 -7.00
C TYR A 187 23.67 -0.26 -7.92
N ALA A 188 22.85 0.65 -7.39
CA ALA A 188 22.40 1.80 -8.15
C ALA A 188 23.55 2.81 -8.36
N PRO A 189 23.59 3.54 -9.48
CA PRO A 189 24.65 4.51 -9.76
C PRO A 189 24.55 5.79 -8.91
N ALA A 190 23.43 6.05 -8.25
CA ALA A 190 23.23 7.17 -7.34
C ALA A 190 22.05 6.91 -6.36
N GLU A 191 22.01 7.67 -5.27
CA GLU A 191 20.97 7.58 -4.24
C GLU A 191 19.65 8.21 -4.74
N ASP A 192 18.56 7.45 -4.72
CA ASP A 192 17.24 7.84 -5.21
C ASP A 192 16.16 7.79 -4.11
N GLY A 193 16.49 8.38 -2.97
CA GLY A 193 15.61 8.49 -1.82
C GLY A 193 16.34 8.42 -0.49
N LYS A 194 15.56 8.57 0.58
CA LYS A 194 16.04 8.41 1.96
C LYS A 194 15.49 7.14 2.56
N ARG A 195 16.28 6.47 3.41
CA ARG A 195 15.85 5.24 4.09
C ARG A 195 14.62 5.49 4.95
N TYR A 196 13.65 4.61 4.83
CA TYR A 196 12.54 4.53 5.77
C TYR A 196 13.02 3.97 7.12
N GLU A 197 12.41 4.46 8.18
CA GLU A 197 12.72 4.04 9.55
C GLU A 197 12.52 2.52 9.73
N ALA A 198 11.48 1.97 9.13
CA ALA A 198 11.17 0.55 9.19
C ALA A 198 12.25 -0.37 8.63
N PHE A 199 13.15 0.10 7.77
CA PHE A 199 14.16 -0.76 7.12
C PHE A 199 15.54 -0.67 7.78
N ALA A 200 15.57 -0.52 9.10
CA ALA A 200 16.81 -0.36 9.86
C ALA A 200 17.70 -1.60 9.79
N THR A 201 17.12 -2.79 9.83
CA THR A 201 17.86 -4.05 9.84
C THR A 201 17.58 -4.90 8.60
N ARG A 202 18.43 -5.91 8.35
CA ARG A 202 18.23 -6.87 7.26
C ARG A 202 16.90 -7.62 7.38
N LYS A 203 16.52 -7.97 8.60
CA LYS A 203 15.28 -8.70 8.88
C LYS A 203 14.03 -7.91 8.47
N ASP A 204 14.05 -6.60 8.64
CA ASP A 204 12.91 -5.73 8.34
C ASP A 204 12.63 -5.62 6.84
N ARG A 205 13.60 -5.98 6.00
CA ARG A 205 13.47 -5.99 4.54
C ARG A 205 12.91 -7.30 3.98
N ILE A 206 12.85 -8.35 4.79
CA ILE A 206 12.32 -9.66 4.35
C ILE A 206 10.80 -9.57 4.21
N VAL A 207 10.28 -10.13 3.12
CA VAL A 207 8.84 -10.33 2.91
C VAL A 207 8.56 -11.83 2.82
N PHE A 208 7.58 -12.28 3.58
CA PHE A 208 7.20 -13.68 3.65
C PHE A 208 6.00 -13.99 2.75
N ARG A 209 5.99 -15.19 2.22
CA ARG A 209 4.85 -15.85 1.56
C ARG A 209 4.51 -17.13 2.31
N GLU A 210 3.41 -17.77 1.93
CA GLU A 210 3.00 -19.08 2.50
C GLU A 210 4.13 -20.12 2.46
N ASN A 211 5.01 -20.07 1.46
CA ASN A 211 6.11 -21.03 1.24
C ASN A 211 7.51 -20.47 1.58
N GLY A 212 7.59 -19.42 2.41
CA GLY A 212 8.87 -18.82 2.83
C GLY A 212 9.06 -17.38 2.36
N SER A 213 10.29 -16.87 2.50
CA SER A 213 10.66 -15.54 2.05
C SER A 213 10.72 -15.44 0.52
N THR A 214 10.56 -14.24 -0.01
CA THR A 214 10.57 -13.99 -1.46
C THR A 214 11.37 -12.77 -1.82
N SER A 215 12.12 -12.88 -2.90
CA SER A 215 12.80 -11.75 -3.51
C SER A 215 11.79 -10.82 -4.19
N PHE A 216 12.06 -9.51 -4.18
CA PHE A 216 11.18 -8.52 -4.78
C PHE A 216 11.95 -7.35 -5.38
N TRP A 217 11.33 -6.71 -6.38
CA TRP A 217 11.89 -5.61 -7.12
C TRP A 217 12.03 -4.32 -6.31
N LEU A 218 13.10 -3.57 -6.63
CA LEU A 218 13.26 -2.16 -6.33
C LEU A 218 13.20 -1.34 -7.61
N ARG A 219 12.88 -0.03 -7.50
CA ARG A 219 12.76 0.85 -8.69
C ARG A 219 14.09 1.41 -9.17
N SER A 220 15.16 1.31 -8.38
CA SER A 220 16.47 1.81 -8.74
C SER A 220 17.04 1.00 -9.90
N ALA A 221 17.42 1.67 -11.00
CA ALA A 221 18.20 1.03 -12.04
C ALA A 221 19.57 0.68 -11.47
N ALA A 222 20.11 -0.50 -11.76
CA ALA A 222 21.45 -0.88 -11.36
C ALA A 222 22.50 -0.36 -12.39
N VAL A 223 23.77 -0.38 -12.01
CA VAL A 223 24.87 0.08 -12.90
C VAL A 223 24.96 -0.73 -14.19
N ASP A 224 24.55 -1.99 -14.17
CA ASP A 224 24.51 -2.83 -15.36
C ASP A 224 23.28 -2.52 -16.20
N SER A 225 23.48 -2.15 -17.45
CA SER A 225 22.41 -1.80 -18.38
C SER A 225 21.39 -2.91 -18.52
N GLY A 226 20.10 -2.55 -18.36
CA GLY A 226 18.97 -3.50 -18.47
C GLY A 226 18.64 -4.23 -17.16
N THR A 227 19.33 -3.92 -16.07
CA THR A 227 19.09 -4.51 -14.76
C THR A 227 18.47 -3.51 -13.78
N PHE A 228 17.76 -4.04 -12.78
CA PHE A 228 17.20 -3.27 -11.66
C PHE A 228 17.61 -3.90 -10.34
N CYS A 229 17.77 -3.06 -9.33
CA CYS A 229 18.02 -3.50 -7.97
C CYS A 229 16.83 -4.30 -7.44
N MET A 230 17.10 -5.21 -6.51
CA MET A 230 16.10 -6.02 -5.85
C MET A 230 16.53 -6.37 -4.41
N ILE A 231 15.60 -6.87 -3.63
CA ILE A 231 15.88 -7.53 -2.35
C ILE A 231 15.85 -9.03 -2.57
N ASP A 232 16.89 -9.73 -2.10
CA ASP A 232 16.92 -11.19 -2.07
C ASP A 232 16.00 -11.76 -0.98
N GLU A 233 15.80 -13.08 -0.96
CA GLU A 233 14.97 -13.76 0.04
C GLU A 233 15.53 -13.66 1.47
N PHE A 234 16.76 -13.22 1.65
CA PHE A 234 17.42 -13.02 2.94
C PHE A 234 17.44 -11.54 3.38
N GLY A 235 16.83 -10.61 2.62
CA GLY A 235 16.78 -9.18 2.88
C GLY A 235 18.08 -8.43 2.52
N GLY A 236 18.93 -9.02 1.68
CA GLY A 236 20.12 -8.42 1.11
C GLY A 236 19.84 -7.69 -0.18
N ALA A 237 20.76 -6.80 -0.58
CA ALA A 237 20.72 -6.15 -1.89
C ALA A 237 21.21 -7.13 -2.97
N ASP A 238 20.55 -7.11 -4.12
CA ASP A 238 20.92 -7.82 -5.33
C ASP A 238 20.39 -7.04 -6.55
N TYR A 239 20.69 -7.48 -7.76
CA TYR A 239 20.12 -6.92 -8.99
C TYR A 239 19.94 -8.01 -10.06
N ASN A 240 18.98 -7.80 -10.95
CA ASN A 240 18.66 -8.77 -12.00
C ASN A 240 18.14 -8.09 -13.27
N PRO A 241 18.18 -8.78 -14.43
CA PRO A 241 17.57 -8.31 -15.66
C PRO A 241 16.08 -7.98 -15.48
N ALA A 242 15.64 -6.85 -16.00
CA ALA A 242 14.29 -6.31 -15.87
C ALA A 242 13.17 -7.27 -16.32
N ASN A 243 13.48 -8.24 -17.17
CA ASN A 243 12.55 -9.23 -17.72
C ASN A 243 12.38 -10.49 -16.83
N HIS A 244 13.03 -10.58 -15.70
CA HIS A 244 12.80 -11.66 -14.74
C HIS A 244 11.58 -11.37 -13.85
N PRO A 245 10.76 -12.38 -13.47
CA PRO A 245 9.59 -12.18 -12.65
C PRO A 245 9.93 -12.33 -11.17
N TYR A 246 9.95 -11.21 -10.42
CA TYR A 246 10.08 -11.19 -8.97
C TYR A 246 8.84 -10.62 -8.29
N GLY A 247 8.79 -10.68 -6.96
CA GLY A 247 7.74 -10.09 -6.16
C GLY A 247 7.68 -8.58 -6.36
N VAL A 248 6.51 -8.00 -6.16
CA VAL A 248 6.30 -6.54 -6.17
C VAL A 248 5.76 -6.14 -4.80
N ALA A 249 6.65 -5.65 -3.94
CA ALA A 249 6.30 -5.10 -2.63
C ALA A 249 5.95 -3.61 -2.82
N LEU A 250 4.66 -3.31 -2.83
CA LEU A 250 4.19 -1.95 -3.12
C LEU A 250 4.27 -1.04 -1.91
N GLY A 251 4.63 0.23 -2.16
CA GLY A 251 4.46 1.36 -1.29
C GLY A 251 3.32 2.26 -1.76
N PHE A 252 2.60 2.85 -0.80
CA PHE A 252 1.65 3.93 -1.04
C PHE A 252 1.44 4.76 0.23
N CYS A 253 0.96 6.00 0.06
CA CYS A 253 0.64 6.90 1.18
C CYS A 253 -0.86 7.12 1.36
N ILE A 254 -1.21 7.25 2.63
CA ILE A 254 -2.53 7.69 3.08
C ILE A 254 -2.43 9.10 3.65
#